data_b6122d87cf4c53dfba336f24b508adb8
#
_entry.id   b6122d87cf4c53dfba336f24b508adb8
#
_cell.length_a   1.000
_cell.length_b   1.000
_cell.length_c   1.000
_cell.angle_alpha   90.00
_cell.angle_beta   90.00
_cell.angle_gamma   90.00
#
_symmetry.space_group_name_H-M   'P 1'
#
loop_
_entity.id
_entity.type
_entity.pdbx_description
1 polymer ?
#
loop_
_entity_poly.entity_id
_entity_poly.type
_entity_poly.pdbx_seq_one_letter_code
_entity_poly.pdbx_strand_id
1 'polypeptide(L)'
;MSAALTLRDVRKNFGPTAIIRGLDLEITQGERHAIIGPNGAGKSTMFHLISGRIGVTSGSIELKGQEITGLAPYEINRRGLSRSFQVTNIFPKLSVFENIRCGVLWSLGYKYSIWRFVDRLRDANERAEQVLDLIGLSARRETPAGILTYAEQRALEIGITIAGGADVIMLDEPTAGMSNTETEQAVALIRKVSEGRTLVMVEHDMSVVFGLADR
;
A
#
# COMPACT_ATOMS: atom_id res chain seq x y z
N MET A 1 -17.70 -7.05 14.38
CA MET A 1 -16.35 -6.96 13.77
C MET A 1 -15.88 -5.53 13.95
N SER A 2 -14.60 -5.29 14.23
CA SER A 2 -14.08 -3.92 14.43
C SER A 2 -13.77 -3.25 13.09
N ALA A 3 -13.97 -1.94 13.00
CA ALA A 3 -13.60 -1.16 11.83
C ALA A 3 -12.07 -1.03 11.74
N ALA A 4 -11.51 -1.27 10.55
CA ALA A 4 -10.10 -1.01 10.25
C ALA A 4 -9.89 0.43 9.83
N LEU A 5 -10.82 0.97 9.03
CA LEU A 5 -10.78 2.34 8.53
C LEU A 5 -12.18 2.93 8.58
N THR A 6 -12.30 4.15 9.11
CA THR A 6 -13.57 4.87 9.16
C THR A 6 -13.37 6.31 8.68
N LEU A 7 -14.20 6.74 7.74
CA LEU A 7 -14.29 8.12 7.26
C LEU A 7 -15.65 8.65 7.68
N ARG A 8 -15.70 9.88 8.25
CA ARG A 8 -16.96 10.53 8.69
C ARG A 8 -17.06 11.92 8.09
N ASP A 9 -18.09 12.16 7.28
CA ASP A 9 -18.37 13.42 6.57
C ASP A 9 -17.11 14.06 5.96
N VAL A 10 -16.23 13.23 5.37
CA VAL A 10 -14.96 13.69 4.80
C VAL A 10 -15.23 14.55 3.59
N ARG A 11 -14.71 15.78 3.59
CA ARG A 11 -14.84 16.74 2.50
C ARG A 11 -13.48 17.22 2.03
N LYS A 12 -13.37 17.42 0.72
CA LYS A 12 -12.19 18.02 0.11
C LYS A 12 -12.54 18.99 -0.99
N ASN A 13 -12.10 20.23 -0.79
CA ASN A 13 -12.19 21.29 -1.78
C ASN A 13 -10.79 21.70 -2.24
N PHE A 14 -10.63 22.02 -3.51
CA PHE A 14 -9.48 22.70 -4.07
C PHE A 14 -9.94 24.08 -4.55
N GLY A 15 -9.65 25.12 -3.76
CA GLY A 15 -10.25 26.44 -3.96
C GLY A 15 -11.78 26.32 -3.95
N PRO A 16 -12.49 26.85 -4.98
CA PRO A 16 -13.95 26.79 -5.05
C PRO A 16 -14.49 25.42 -5.48
N THR A 17 -13.66 24.51 -5.93
CA THR A 17 -14.10 23.23 -6.50
C THR A 17 -14.17 22.16 -5.43
N ALA A 18 -15.38 21.66 -5.14
CA ALA A 18 -15.61 20.54 -4.23
C ALA A 18 -15.43 19.20 -4.97
N ILE A 19 -14.41 18.45 -4.59
CA ILE A 19 -14.11 17.12 -5.14
C ILE A 19 -14.77 16.02 -4.33
N ILE A 20 -14.67 16.06 -2.99
CA ILE A 20 -15.36 15.14 -2.08
C ILE A 20 -16.35 15.95 -1.25
N ARG A 21 -17.61 15.53 -1.26
CA ARG A 21 -18.74 16.33 -0.76
C ARG A 21 -19.42 15.73 0.47
N GLY A 22 -18.66 15.10 1.34
CA GLY A 22 -19.19 14.40 2.52
C GLY A 22 -19.21 12.90 2.25
N LEU A 23 -18.04 12.25 2.45
CA LEU A 23 -17.87 10.82 2.29
C LEU A 23 -17.90 10.16 3.65
N ASP A 24 -18.84 9.23 3.81
CA ASP A 24 -18.90 8.29 4.92
C ASP A 24 -18.53 6.91 4.38
N LEU A 25 -17.55 6.25 5.02
CA LEU A 25 -17.08 4.93 4.63
C LEU A 25 -16.60 4.19 5.88
N GLU A 26 -17.00 2.94 6.01
CA GLU A 26 -16.48 2.04 7.03
C GLU A 26 -16.01 0.75 6.37
N ILE A 27 -14.75 0.38 6.64
CA ILE A 27 -14.12 -0.85 6.15
C ILE A 27 -13.80 -1.72 7.35
N THR A 28 -14.27 -2.96 7.32
CA THR A 28 -14.11 -3.93 8.40
C THR A 28 -12.69 -4.50 8.40
N GLN A 29 -12.20 -4.83 9.57
CA GLN A 29 -10.89 -5.47 9.71
C GLN A 29 -10.86 -6.84 9.02
N GLY A 30 -9.83 -7.05 8.17
CA GLY A 30 -9.67 -8.26 7.35
C GLY A 30 -10.46 -8.25 6.04
N GLU A 31 -11.29 -7.21 5.78
CA GLU A 31 -12.06 -7.05 4.54
C GLU A 31 -11.15 -6.64 3.37
N ARG A 32 -11.41 -7.20 2.18
CA ARG A 32 -10.85 -6.72 0.92
C ARG A 32 -11.88 -5.85 0.21
N HIS A 33 -11.69 -4.56 0.28
CA HIS A 33 -12.62 -3.54 -0.19
C HIS A 33 -12.13 -2.91 -1.50
N ALA A 34 -12.94 -2.98 -2.56
CA ALA A 34 -12.65 -2.34 -3.84
C ALA A 34 -13.46 -1.05 -4.01
N ILE A 35 -12.79 0.00 -4.47
CA ILE A 35 -13.40 1.28 -4.78
C ILE A 35 -13.40 1.44 -6.29
N ILE A 36 -14.58 1.46 -6.85
CA ILE A 36 -14.83 1.58 -8.29
C ILE A 36 -15.50 2.91 -8.61
N GLY A 37 -15.38 3.35 -9.84
CA GLY A 37 -16.05 4.56 -10.32
C GLY A 37 -15.33 5.19 -11.51
N PRO A 38 -15.95 6.15 -12.20
CA PRO A 38 -15.36 6.78 -13.38
C PRO A 38 -14.12 7.62 -13.04
N ASN A 39 -13.34 7.95 -14.06
CA ASN A 39 -12.23 8.89 -13.90
C ASN A 39 -12.75 10.25 -13.42
N GLY A 40 -12.02 10.89 -12.49
CA GLY A 40 -12.45 12.15 -11.89
C GLY A 40 -13.45 12.02 -10.72
N ALA A 41 -13.93 10.82 -10.38
CA ALA A 41 -14.84 10.61 -9.24
C ALA A 41 -14.23 10.87 -7.85
N GLY A 42 -12.96 11.23 -7.77
CA GLY A 42 -12.29 11.54 -6.51
C GLY A 42 -11.59 10.35 -5.83
N LYS A 43 -11.51 9.18 -6.46
CA LYS A 43 -10.89 7.97 -5.89
C LYS A 43 -9.44 8.20 -5.43
N SER A 44 -8.59 8.71 -6.30
CA SER A 44 -7.19 9.02 -5.97
C SER A 44 -7.08 10.14 -4.92
N THR A 45 -8.02 11.12 -4.95
CA THR A 45 -8.11 12.16 -3.91
C THR A 45 -8.39 11.55 -2.55
N MET A 46 -9.36 10.63 -2.46
CA MET A 46 -9.66 9.91 -1.23
C MET A 46 -8.45 9.11 -0.73
N PHE A 47 -7.75 8.40 -1.60
CA PHE A 47 -6.51 7.70 -1.24
C PHE A 47 -5.44 8.66 -0.72
N HIS A 48 -5.31 9.86 -1.31
CA HIS A 48 -4.39 10.88 -0.81
C HIS A 48 -4.79 11.43 0.57
N LEU A 49 -6.10 11.58 0.85
CA LEU A 49 -6.61 11.99 2.15
C LEU A 49 -6.31 10.94 3.23
N ILE A 50 -6.65 9.68 2.96
CA ILE A 50 -6.43 8.56 3.92
C ILE A 50 -4.95 8.40 4.24
N SER A 51 -4.06 8.52 3.22
CA SER A 51 -2.62 8.39 3.41
C SER A 51 -1.92 9.67 3.91
N GLY A 52 -2.66 10.74 4.22
CA GLY A 52 -2.11 12.00 4.74
C GLY A 52 -1.30 12.81 3.73
N ARG A 53 -1.32 12.44 2.44
CA ARG A 53 -0.60 13.17 1.39
C ARG A 53 -1.20 14.55 1.13
N ILE A 54 -2.50 14.68 1.33
CA ILE A 54 -3.23 15.95 1.33
C ILE A 54 -4.15 16.00 2.54
N GLY A 55 -4.37 17.19 3.11
CA GLY A 55 -5.28 17.36 4.23
C GLY A 55 -6.75 17.42 3.79
N VAL A 56 -7.65 16.97 4.65
CA VAL A 56 -9.11 17.15 4.50
C VAL A 56 -9.48 18.62 4.61
N THR A 57 -10.60 19.03 4.02
CA THR A 57 -11.20 20.35 4.28
C THR A 57 -12.05 20.30 5.55
N SER A 58 -12.77 19.21 5.77
CA SER A 58 -13.52 18.90 7.00
C SER A 58 -13.80 17.41 7.09
N GLY A 59 -14.33 16.96 8.21
CA GLY A 59 -14.58 15.56 8.51
C GLY A 59 -13.38 14.90 9.20
N SER A 60 -13.50 13.62 9.54
CA SER A 60 -12.48 12.86 10.25
C SER A 60 -12.18 11.52 9.59
N ILE A 61 -10.95 11.05 9.78
CA ILE A 61 -10.49 9.74 9.32
C ILE A 61 -9.88 9.02 10.52
N GLU A 62 -10.34 7.80 10.77
CA GLU A 62 -9.87 6.95 11.86
C GLU A 62 -9.28 5.65 11.30
N LEU A 63 -8.14 5.24 11.84
CA LEU A 63 -7.49 3.95 11.59
C LEU A 63 -7.55 3.12 12.86
N LYS A 64 -8.26 2.00 12.83
CA LYS A 64 -8.46 1.12 14.01
C LYS A 64 -8.93 1.90 15.25
N GLY A 65 -9.89 2.82 15.06
CA GLY A 65 -10.45 3.67 16.11
C GLY A 65 -9.54 4.79 16.62
N GLN A 66 -8.40 5.01 15.99
CA GLN A 66 -7.49 6.13 16.29
C GLN A 66 -7.57 7.17 15.19
N GLU A 67 -7.77 8.42 15.55
CA GLU A 67 -7.82 9.50 14.59
C GLU A 67 -6.46 9.70 13.90
N ILE A 68 -6.49 9.75 12.56
CA ILE A 68 -5.33 9.99 11.71
C ILE A 68 -5.48 11.26 10.85
N THR A 69 -6.54 12.00 11.03
CA THR A 69 -6.84 13.25 10.29
C THR A 69 -5.69 14.23 10.45
N GLY A 70 -5.14 14.69 9.32
CA GLY A 70 -4.07 15.71 9.31
C GLY A 70 -2.68 15.21 9.73
N LEU A 71 -2.52 13.93 10.03
CA LEU A 71 -1.19 13.35 10.31
C LEU A 71 -0.36 13.25 9.03
N ALA A 72 0.96 13.32 9.19
CA ALA A 72 1.89 13.12 8.09
C ALA A 72 1.90 11.65 7.61
N PRO A 73 2.20 11.37 6.32
CA PRO A 73 2.18 10.01 5.76
C PRO A 73 3.02 9.00 6.55
N TYR A 74 4.18 9.41 7.04
CA TYR A 74 5.04 8.52 7.83
C TYR A 74 4.45 8.17 9.20
N GLU A 75 3.64 9.06 9.81
CA GLU A 75 2.95 8.79 11.08
C GLU A 75 1.81 7.81 10.88
N ILE A 76 1.05 7.97 9.78
CA ILE A 76 -0.02 7.04 9.39
C ILE A 76 0.55 5.65 9.09
N ASN A 77 1.67 5.59 8.37
CA ASN A 77 2.35 4.32 8.09
C ASN A 77 2.78 3.60 9.39
N ARG A 78 3.32 4.33 10.36
CA ARG A 78 3.69 3.79 11.67
C ARG A 78 2.52 3.27 12.49
N ARG A 79 1.30 3.73 12.21
CA ARG A 79 0.07 3.24 12.83
C ARG A 79 -0.51 2.01 12.13
N GLY A 80 0.16 1.53 11.08
CA GLY A 80 -0.17 0.28 10.41
C GLY A 80 -0.98 0.42 9.12
N LEU A 81 -0.96 1.58 8.45
CA LEU A 81 -1.49 1.73 7.12
C LEU A 81 -0.35 1.95 6.12
N SER A 82 -0.25 1.10 5.12
CA SER A 82 0.72 1.27 4.04
C SER A 82 0.02 1.43 2.69
N ARG A 83 0.62 2.22 1.80
CA ARG A 83 0.06 2.50 0.48
C ARG A 83 1.10 2.27 -0.60
N SER A 84 0.72 1.54 -1.67
CA SER A 84 1.45 1.59 -2.94
C SER A 84 1.12 2.88 -3.71
N PHE A 85 1.99 3.28 -4.60
CA PHE A 85 1.78 4.48 -5.42
C PHE A 85 1.50 4.09 -6.86
N GLN A 86 0.75 4.93 -7.58
CA GLN A 86 0.43 4.75 -8.99
C GLN A 86 1.69 4.79 -9.87
N VAL A 87 2.69 5.57 -9.48
CA VAL A 87 4.03 5.58 -10.11
C VAL A 87 4.95 4.71 -9.27
N THR A 88 5.62 3.75 -9.91
CA THR A 88 6.53 2.80 -9.26
C THR A 88 7.57 3.54 -8.41
N ASN A 89 7.53 3.32 -7.10
CA ASN A 89 8.33 4.05 -6.12
C ASN A 89 9.40 3.14 -5.52
N ILE A 90 10.33 2.70 -6.39
CA ILE A 90 11.46 1.84 -6.04
C ILE A 90 12.77 2.63 -6.11
N PHE A 91 13.79 2.14 -5.45
CA PHE A 91 15.16 2.62 -5.58
C PHE A 91 15.85 1.87 -6.72
N PRO A 92 15.90 2.41 -7.96
CA PRO A 92 16.27 1.63 -9.15
C PRO A 92 17.72 1.16 -9.15
N LYS A 93 18.60 1.83 -8.41
CA LYS A 93 20.02 1.48 -8.29
C LYS A 93 20.31 0.46 -7.17
N LEU A 94 19.38 0.28 -6.23
CA LEU A 94 19.48 -0.73 -5.19
C LEU A 94 19.01 -2.09 -5.71
N SER A 95 19.51 -3.17 -5.12
CA SER A 95 19.02 -4.51 -5.41
C SER A 95 17.56 -4.68 -4.96
N VAL A 96 16.88 -5.70 -5.45
CA VAL A 96 15.53 -6.10 -5.02
C VAL A 96 15.50 -6.32 -3.51
N PHE A 97 16.49 -7.03 -2.98
CA PHE A 97 16.63 -7.28 -1.56
C PHE A 97 16.77 -5.98 -0.74
N GLU A 98 17.64 -5.07 -1.16
CA GLU A 98 17.86 -3.81 -0.47
C GLU A 98 16.61 -2.93 -0.46
N ASN A 99 15.84 -2.91 -1.55
CA ASN A 99 14.55 -2.22 -1.62
C ASN A 99 13.59 -2.72 -0.55
N ILE A 100 13.42 -4.04 -0.42
CA ILE A 100 12.54 -4.65 0.59
C ILE A 100 13.10 -4.38 2.00
N ARG A 101 14.40 -4.56 2.20
CA ARG A 101 15.07 -4.31 3.48
C ARG A 101 14.84 -2.88 3.98
N CYS A 102 14.88 -1.88 3.09
CA CYS A 102 14.53 -0.50 3.45
C CYS A 102 13.12 -0.38 4.05
N GLY A 103 12.15 -1.11 3.51
CA GLY A 103 10.78 -1.15 4.03
C GLY A 103 10.68 -1.81 5.41
N VAL A 104 11.57 -2.76 5.71
CA VAL A 104 11.57 -3.51 6.99
C VAL A 104 12.18 -2.72 8.14
N LEU A 105 13.24 -1.95 7.89
CA LEU A 105 14.09 -1.36 8.95
C LEU A 105 13.32 -0.56 9.99
N TRP A 106 12.32 0.22 9.56
CA TRP A 106 11.57 1.05 10.50
C TRP A 106 10.69 0.23 11.44
N SER A 107 10.02 -0.81 10.93
CA SER A 107 9.11 -1.65 11.72
C SER A 107 9.83 -2.42 12.82
N LEU A 108 11.10 -2.73 12.61
CA LEU A 108 11.97 -3.38 13.58
C LEU A 108 12.68 -2.39 14.53
N GLY A 109 12.36 -1.10 14.45
CA GLY A 109 12.90 -0.09 15.36
C GLY A 109 14.32 0.41 15.03
N TYR A 110 14.86 0.08 13.86
CA TYR A 110 16.20 0.51 13.40
C TYR A 110 16.26 1.97 12.93
N LYS A 111 15.38 2.80 13.31
CA LYS A 111 15.24 4.24 12.99
C LYS A 111 16.50 4.85 12.31
N TYR A 112 17.18 5.79 12.98
CA TYR A 112 18.39 6.48 12.48
C TYR A 112 19.67 5.90 13.08
N SER A 113 19.84 4.58 13.11
CA SER A 113 21.02 3.95 13.70
C SER A 113 22.22 4.01 12.74
N ILE A 114 23.09 4.99 12.93
CA ILE A 114 24.34 5.15 12.15
C ILE A 114 25.48 4.22 12.61
N TRP A 115 25.32 3.56 13.77
CA TRP A 115 26.35 2.73 14.38
C TRP A 115 26.24 1.24 14.04
N ARG A 116 25.20 0.85 13.31
CA ARG A 116 24.95 -0.55 12.95
C ARG A 116 25.11 -0.76 11.45
N PHE A 117 25.97 -1.70 11.08
CA PHE A 117 26.07 -2.14 9.69
C PHE A 117 24.78 -2.88 9.30
N VAL A 118 24.09 -2.38 8.29
CA VAL A 118 22.79 -2.89 7.83
C VAL A 118 22.86 -4.38 7.48
N ASP A 119 23.98 -4.83 6.91
CA ASP A 119 24.20 -6.24 6.54
C ASP A 119 24.29 -7.21 7.72
N ARG A 120 24.52 -6.69 8.94
CA ARG A 120 24.58 -7.47 10.18
C ARG A 120 23.26 -7.54 10.94
N LEU A 121 22.21 -6.91 10.44
CA LEU A 121 20.87 -6.91 11.03
C LEU A 121 20.14 -8.19 10.63
N ARG A 122 20.34 -9.27 11.39
CA ARG A 122 19.82 -10.61 11.06
C ARG A 122 18.30 -10.63 10.91
N ASP A 123 17.58 -10.05 11.86
CA ASP A 123 16.12 -9.96 11.88
C ASP A 123 15.57 -9.18 10.66
N ALA A 124 16.22 -8.07 10.29
CA ALA A 124 15.85 -7.30 9.11
C ALA A 124 16.11 -8.08 7.81
N ASN A 125 17.24 -8.78 7.75
CA ASN A 125 17.58 -9.60 6.59
C ASN A 125 16.63 -10.80 6.46
N GLU A 126 16.36 -11.52 7.55
CA GLU A 126 15.41 -12.64 7.57
C GLU A 126 13.99 -12.19 7.16
N ARG A 127 13.55 -11.06 7.67
CA ARG A 127 12.25 -10.49 7.27
C ARG A 127 12.22 -10.08 5.81
N ALA A 128 13.29 -9.48 5.30
CA ALA A 128 13.40 -9.12 3.89
C ALA A 128 13.38 -10.36 2.98
N GLU A 129 14.07 -11.44 3.35
CA GLU A 129 14.03 -12.73 2.62
C GLU A 129 12.60 -13.31 2.60
N GLN A 130 11.91 -13.31 3.74
CA GLN A 130 10.51 -13.79 3.80
C GLN A 130 9.60 -13.02 2.85
N VAL A 131 9.76 -11.70 2.78
CA VAL A 131 8.99 -10.88 1.83
C VAL A 131 9.39 -11.17 0.40
N LEU A 132 10.68 -11.35 0.13
CA LEU A 132 11.21 -11.68 -1.19
C LEU A 132 10.62 -13.00 -1.72
N ASP A 133 10.58 -14.02 -0.86
CA ASP A 133 9.96 -15.31 -1.18
C ASP A 133 8.45 -15.20 -1.40
N LEU A 134 7.79 -14.38 -0.56
CA LEU A 134 6.35 -14.16 -0.64
C LEU A 134 5.94 -13.55 -1.99
N ILE A 135 6.73 -12.58 -2.50
CA ILE A 135 6.48 -11.92 -3.78
C ILE A 135 7.09 -12.64 -4.99
N GLY A 136 7.78 -13.77 -4.79
CA GLY A 136 8.33 -14.61 -5.86
C GLY A 136 9.56 -14.04 -6.57
N LEU A 137 10.31 -13.14 -5.91
CA LEU A 137 11.48 -12.49 -6.49
C LEU A 137 12.83 -12.99 -5.93
N SER A 138 12.87 -14.14 -5.24
CA SER A 138 14.08 -14.69 -4.62
C SER A 138 15.22 -14.91 -5.64
N ALA A 139 14.90 -15.34 -6.87
CA ALA A 139 15.87 -15.48 -7.94
C ALA A 139 16.44 -14.13 -8.45
N ARG A 140 15.80 -13.03 -8.13
CA ARG A 140 16.18 -11.65 -8.50
C ARG A 140 16.83 -10.87 -7.36
N ARG A 141 17.12 -11.53 -6.25
CA ARG A 141 17.59 -10.93 -4.99
C ARG A 141 18.63 -9.82 -5.18
N GLU A 142 19.69 -10.10 -5.93
CA GLU A 142 20.81 -9.17 -6.16
C GLU A 142 20.63 -8.30 -7.41
N THR A 143 19.53 -8.48 -8.14
CA THR A 143 19.27 -7.73 -9.37
C THR A 143 18.94 -6.27 -9.02
N PRO A 144 19.57 -5.27 -9.67
CA PRO A 144 19.15 -3.88 -9.53
C PRO A 144 17.68 -3.71 -9.92
N ALA A 145 16.89 -3.05 -9.06
CA ALA A 145 15.45 -2.95 -9.26
C ALA A 145 15.06 -2.25 -10.59
N GLY A 146 15.90 -1.35 -11.08
CA GLY A 146 15.64 -0.61 -12.31
C GLY A 146 15.66 -1.44 -13.61
N ILE A 147 16.21 -2.67 -13.60
CA ILE A 147 16.24 -3.55 -14.77
C ILE A 147 15.20 -4.67 -14.73
N LEU A 148 14.36 -4.69 -13.68
CA LEU A 148 13.24 -5.61 -13.59
C LEU A 148 12.19 -5.30 -14.67
N THR A 149 11.45 -6.33 -15.09
CA THR A 149 10.25 -6.14 -15.91
C THR A 149 9.20 -5.32 -15.16
N TYR A 150 8.23 -4.77 -15.87
CA TYR A 150 7.16 -3.98 -15.24
C TYR A 150 6.39 -4.78 -14.18
N ALA A 151 6.05 -6.03 -14.48
CA ALA A 151 5.36 -6.92 -13.53
C ALA A 151 6.22 -7.23 -12.29
N GLU A 152 7.53 -7.47 -12.47
CA GLU A 152 8.46 -7.68 -11.35
C GLU A 152 8.61 -6.41 -10.49
N GLN A 153 8.65 -5.22 -11.11
CA GLN A 153 8.69 -3.94 -10.37
C GLN A 153 7.41 -3.74 -9.54
N ARG A 154 6.24 -4.09 -10.08
CA ARG A 154 4.97 -4.04 -9.35
C ARG A 154 4.94 -5.04 -8.19
N ALA A 155 5.43 -6.26 -8.41
CA ALA A 155 5.57 -7.24 -7.32
C ALA A 155 6.51 -6.72 -6.22
N LEU A 156 7.63 -6.09 -6.59
CA LEU A 156 8.56 -5.47 -5.65
C LEU A 156 7.90 -4.33 -4.87
N GLU A 157 7.12 -3.48 -5.51
CA GLU A 157 6.39 -2.38 -4.88
C GLU A 157 5.37 -2.90 -3.84
N ILE A 158 4.62 -3.95 -4.18
CA ILE A 158 3.75 -4.64 -3.23
C ILE A 158 4.58 -5.19 -2.06
N GLY A 159 5.73 -5.81 -2.34
CA GLY A 159 6.66 -6.29 -1.33
C GLY A 159 7.11 -5.20 -0.36
N ILE A 160 7.54 -4.04 -0.86
CA ILE A 160 7.94 -2.89 -0.04
C ILE A 160 6.75 -2.41 0.82
N THR A 161 5.55 -2.37 0.23
CA THR A 161 4.33 -1.93 0.92
C THR A 161 4.01 -2.80 2.12
N ILE A 162 4.21 -4.12 2.02
CA ILE A 162 3.92 -5.07 3.10
C ILE A 162 5.10 -5.31 4.06
N ALA A 163 6.32 -4.95 3.66
CA ALA A 163 7.55 -5.22 4.41
C ALA A 163 7.51 -4.65 5.84
N GLY A 164 6.91 -3.48 6.00
CA GLY A 164 6.73 -2.82 7.29
C GLY A 164 5.69 -3.47 8.22
N GLY A 165 5.00 -4.52 7.78
CA GLY A 165 4.02 -5.23 8.61
C GLY A 165 2.70 -4.48 8.80
N ALA A 166 2.30 -3.62 7.86
CA ALA A 166 1.04 -2.89 7.92
C ALA A 166 -0.18 -3.83 7.95
N ASP A 167 -1.18 -3.50 8.78
CA ASP A 167 -2.44 -4.24 8.90
C ASP A 167 -3.46 -3.81 7.83
N VAL A 168 -3.33 -2.57 7.35
CA VAL A 168 -4.16 -2.00 6.29
C VAL A 168 -3.28 -1.68 5.09
N ILE A 169 -3.57 -2.30 3.95
CA ILE A 169 -2.84 -2.13 2.70
C ILE A 169 -3.73 -1.38 1.72
N MET A 170 -3.22 -0.31 1.12
CA MET A 170 -3.90 0.44 0.07
C MET A 170 -3.16 0.27 -1.25
N LEU A 171 -3.85 -0.23 -2.29
CA LEU A 171 -3.31 -0.43 -3.64
C LEU A 171 -4.06 0.45 -4.65
N ASP A 172 -3.31 1.24 -5.40
CA ASP A 172 -3.86 2.17 -6.40
C ASP A 172 -3.58 1.61 -7.80
N GLU A 173 -4.62 1.05 -8.45
CA GLU A 173 -4.56 0.41 -9.77
C GLU A 173 -3.41 -0.60 -9.91
N PRO A 174 -3.33 -1.62 -9.03
CA PRO A 174 -2.17 -2.51 -8.97
C PRO A 174 -1.94 -3.33 -10.24
N THR A 175 -2.95 -3.49 -11.10
CA THR A 175 -2.86 -4.27 -12.34
C THR A 175 -2.82 -3.41 -13.62
N ALA A 176 -2.80 -2.07 -13.47
CA ALA A 176 -2.82 -1.17 -14.62
C ALA A 176 -1.63 -1.42 -15.57
N GLY A 177 -1.89 -1.54 -16.88
CA GLY A 177 -0.86 -1.72 -17.90
C GLY A 177 -0.28 -3.13 -18.02
N MET A 178 -0.84 -4.11 -17.32
CA MET A 178 -0.43 -5.51 -17.38
C MET A 178 -1.17 -6.28 -18.49
N SER A 179 -0.52 -7.29 -19.05
CA SER A 179 -1.19 -8.32 -19.87
C SER A 179 -2.11 -9.19 -19.00
N ASN A 180 -3.01 -9.96 -19.61
CA ASN A 180 -3.92 -10.84 -18.88
C ASN A 180 -3.17 -11.82 -17.96
N THR A 181 -2.08 -12.43 -18.44
CA THR A 181 -1.27 -13.37 -17.65
C THR A 181 -0.60 -12.69 -16.46
N GLU A 182 -0.06 -11.49 -16.66
CA GLU A 182 0.55 -10.71 -15.58
C GLU A 182 -0.50 -10.26 -14.56
N THR A 183 -1.71 -9.90 -15.01
CA THR A 183 -2.84 -9.56 -14.16
C THR A 183 -3.24 -10.74 -13.27
N GLU A 184 -3.34 -11.95 -13.83
CA GLU A 184 -3.64 -13.16 -13.05
C GLU A 184 -2.57 -13.42 -11.97
N GLN A 185 -1.30 -13.26 -12.31
CA GLN A 185 -0.19 -13.40 -11.37
C GLN A 185 -0.24 -12.32 -10.27
N ALA A 186 -0.53 -11.06 -10.63
CA ALA A 186 -0.68 -9.97 -9.68
C ALA A 186 -1.86 -10.19 -8.74
N VAL A 187 -3.02 -10.67 -9.25
CA VAL A 187 -4.18 -11.02 -8.45
C VAL A 187 -3.85 -12.12 -7.44
N ALA A 188 -3.16 -13.18 -7.89
CA ALA A 188 -2.73 -14.27 -7.01
C ALA A 188 -1.78 -13.76 -5.91
N LEU A 189 -0.84 -12.89 -6.27
CA LEU A 189 0.08 -12.27 -5.32
C LEU A 189 -0.67 -11.39 -4.31
N ILE A 190 -1.54 -10.47 -4.78
CA ILE A 190 -2.32 -9.58 -3.90
C ILE A 190 -3.18 -10.38 -2.93
N ARG A 191 -3.82 -11.46 -3.39
CA ARG A 191 -4.60 -12.36 -2.55
C ARG A 191 -3.74 -12.95 -1.42
N LYS A 192 -2.55 -13.46 -1.78
CA LYS A 192 -1.61 -14.06 -0.83
C LYS A 192 -1.10 -13.06 0.21
N VAL A 193 -0.71 -11.84 -0.22
CA VAL A 193 -0.16 -10.83 0.69
C VAL A 193 -1.21 -10.15 1.56
N SER A 194 -2.48 -10.21 1.17
CA SER A 194 -3.61 -9.64 1.93
C SER A 194 -4.25 -10.62 2.91
N GLU A 195 -3.80 -11.86 2.98
CA GLU A 195 -4.29 -12.82 3.98
C GLU A 195 -4.09 -12.29 5.40
N GLY A 196 -5.19 -12.26 6.18
CA GLY A 196 -5.20 -11.73 7.55
C GLY A 196 -5.04 -10.22 7.67
N ARG A 197 -5.07 -9.47 6.57
CA ARG A 197 -4.96 -8.01 6.54
C ARG A 197 -6.17 -7.39 5.86
N THR A 198 -6.39 -6.11 6.12
CA THR A 198 -7.39 -5.32 5.39
C THR A 198 -6.77 -4.79 4.11
N LEU A 199 -7.45 -5.00 3.00
CA LEU A 199 -7.05 -4.46 1.70
C LEU A 199 -8.06 -3.41 1.23
N VAL A 200 -7.57 -2.26 0.82
CA VAL A 200 -8.36 -1.24 0.12
C VAL A 200 -7.73 -1.02 -1.24
N MET A 201 -8.47 -1.22 -2.30
CA MET A 201 -7.94 -1.04 -3.65
C MET A 201 -8.82 -0.15 -4.51
N VAL A 202 -8.21 0.61 -5.39
CA VAL A 202 -8.87 1.26 -6.53
C VAL A 202 -8.57 0.44 -7.76
N GLU A 203 -9.60 0.02 -8.48
CA GLU A 203 -9.45 -0.73 -9.72
C GLU A 203 -10.52 -0.34 -10.74
N HIS A 204 -10.19 -0.55 -12.00
CA HIS A 204 -11.08 -0.33 -13.14
C HIS A 204 -11.45 -1.64 -13.85
N ASP A 205 -10.63 -2.67 -13.71
CA ASP A 205 -10.87 -3.99 -14.26
C ASP A 205 -11.81 -4.77 -13.32
N MET A 206 -13.03 -5.01 -13.79
CA MET A 206 -14.04 -5.71 -13.02
C MET A 206 -13.67 -7.18 -12.77
N SER A 207 -12.84 -7.79 -13.63
CA SER A 207 -12.37 -9.16 -13.42
C SER A 207 -11.46 -9.25 -12.20
N VAL A 208 -10.60 -8.25 -12.01
CA VAL A 208 -9.75 -8.11 -10.84
C VAL A 208 -10.57 -7.85 -9.58
N VAL A 209 -11.56 -6.94 -9.68
CA VAL A 209 -12.45 -6.62 -8.56
C VAL A 209 -13.19 -7.87 -8.08
N PHE A 210 -13.85 -8.60 -8.99
CA PHE A 210 -14.56 -9.85 -8.63
C PHE A 210 -13.62 -10.97 -8.17
N GLY A 211 -12.36 -10.93 -8.64
CA GLY A 211 -11.34 -11.90 -8.24
C GLY A 211 -10.78 -11.69 -6.84
N LEU A 212 -10.82 -10.46 -6.29
CA LEU A 212 -10.13 -10.08 -5.05
C LEU A 212 -11.05 -9.55 -3.97
N ALA A 213 -12.04 -8.72 -4.30
CA ALA A 213 -12.82 -7.98 -3.33
C ALA A 213 -13.90 -8.85 -2.66
N ASP A 214 -14.09 -8.59 -1.38
CA ASP A 214 -15.23 -9.11 -0.62
C ASP A 214 -16.42 -8.13 -0.72
N ARG A 215 -16.13 -6.84 -0.98
CA ARG A 215 -17.12 -5.77 -1.08
C ARG A 215 -16.66 -4.67 -2.03
#